data_304f73b1c5a8aa40662338de15add9d4
#
_entry.id   304f73b1c5a8aa40662338de15add9d4
#
_cell.length_a   1.000
_cell.length_b   1.000
_cell.length_c   1.000
_cell.angle_alpha   90.00
_cell.angle_beta   90.00
_cell.angle_gamma   90.00
#
_symmetry.space_group_name_H-M   'P 1'
#
loop_
_entity.id
_entity.type
_entity.pdbx_description
1 polymer ?
#
loop_
_entity_poly.entity_id
_entity_poly.type
_entity_poly.pdbx_seq_one_letter_code
_entity_poly.pdbx_strand_id
1 'polypeptide(L)'
;CQVTGRGELLQDELDALKVHMKKLVDEDHPYERKEIPAQEAIDYFNMLGYDDKVRLFAYRKKDYVTLYSLNGQMDYMHGYMVPSTGYLRWFDLNLINGGFTIQFPRRHAPTDLEPMGHYPKLINTFRQYGDWLTSLNIDNVGALNDAVISGRADELVLVSEALHEQNVAEIAQQIAQKNSRIILIAGPSSSGKTTTSRRLAIQLLARGISPYPLELDNYFIDRAKTPLDSDGKPDFENLEALDLVRLAQDIEKIISGEKVQLPRYNFKSGMS
;
A
#
# COMPACT_ATOMS: atom_id res chain seq x y z
N CYS A 1 11.63 4.27 -0.82
CA CYS A 1 12.35 5.51 -0.43
C CYS A 1 12.82 6.25 -1.68
N GLN A 2 12.68 7.57 -1.67
CA GLN A 2 13.22 8.47 -2.70
C GLN A 2 14.17 9.45 -2.03
N VAL A 3 15.22 9.86 -2.75
CA VAL A 3 16.14 10.92 -2.31
C VAL A 3 15.80 12.16 -3.12
N THR A 4 15.25 13.18 -2.47
CA THR A 4 14.85 14.43 -3.10
C THR A 4 16.01 15.42 -3.20
N GLY A 5 15.96 16.38 -4.15
CA GLY A 5 16.96 17.44 -4.28
C GLY A 5 18.29 17.01 -4.93
N ARG A 6 18.36 15.80 -5.50
CA ARG A 6 19.55 15.29 -6.20
C ARG A 6 19.18 14.37 -7.36
N GLY A 7 20.17 13.99 -8.19
CA GLY A 7 20.02 12.98 -9.24
C GLY A 7 19.81 11.56 -8.73
N GLU A 8 19.82 10.58 -9.63
CA GLU A 8 19.60 9.17 -9.28
C GLU A 8 20.62 8.67 -8.25
N LEU A 9 20.16 7.83 -7.34
CA LEU A 9 20.99 7.13 -6.36
C LEU A 9 21.78 6.03 -7.07
N LEU A 10 23.09 5.97 -6.83
CA LEU A 10 23.96 4.93 -7.38
C LEU A 10 24.08 3.74 -6.42
N GLN A 11 24.45 2.57 -6.96
CA GLN A 11 24.59 1.36 -6.14
C GLN A 11 25.66 1.53 -5.04
N ASP A 12 26.80 2.12 -5.37
CA ASP A 12 27.88 2.34 -4.39
C ASP A 12 27.44 3.24 -3.22
N GLU A 13 26.59 4.22 -3.48
CA GLU A 13 26.04 5.11 -2.44
C GLU A 13 25.07 4.35 -1.54
N LEU A 14 24.23 3.48 -2.14
CA LEU A 14 23.32 2.62 -1.39
C LEU A 14 24.07 1.61 -0.53
N ASP A 15 25.16 1.03 -1.06
CA ASP A 15 26.02 0.11 -0.33
C ASP A 15 26.71 0.81 0.85
N ALA A 16 27.18 2.04 0.65
CA ALA A 16 27.75 2.87 1.72
C ALA A 16 26.70 3.18 2.81
N LEU A 17 25.47 3.52 2.42
CA LEU A 17 24.36 3.73 3.35
C LEU A 17 24.07 2.46 4.16
N LYS A 18 23.99 1.31 3.49
CA LYS A 18 23.77 0.01 4.13
C LYS A 18 24.85 -0.34 5.15
N VAL A 19 26.12 -0.11 4.80
CA VAL A 19 27.25 -0.31 5.71
C VAL A 19 27.14 0.61 6.92
N HIS A 20 26.79 1.87 6.73
CA HIS A 20 26.60 2.82 7.83
C HIS A 20 25.43 2.42 8.75
N MET A 21 24.30 2.03 8.18
CA MET A 21 23.15 1.55 8.97
C MET A 21 23.49 0.29 9.77
N LYS A 22 24.22 -0.68 9.18
CA LYS A 22 24.67 -1.88 9.89
C LYS A 22 25.61 -1.53 11.04
N LYS A 23 26.52 -0.58 10.84
CA LYS A 23 27.41 -0.10 11.89
C LYS A 23 26.60 0.46 13.10
N LEU A 24 25.58 1.30 12.85
CA LEU A 24 24.73 1.82 13.91
C LEU A 24 23.97 0.70 14.66
N VAL A 25 23.55 -0.36 13.96
CA VAL A 25 22.93 -1.52 14.58
C VAL A 25 23.92 -2.29 15.45
N ASP A 26 25.15 -2.50 14.99
CA ASP A 26 26.20 -3.22 15.71
C ASP A 26 26.68 -2.44 16.95
N GLU A 27 26.67 -1.11 16.90
CA GLU A 27 27.01 -0.21 18.02
C GLU A 27 25.89 -0.14 19.09
N ASP A 28 24.69 -0.62 18.79
CA ASP A 28 23.53 -0.73 19.69
C ASP A 28 23.19 0.57 20.44
N HIS A 29 23.07 1.68 19.72
CA HIS A 29 22.74 2.98 20.30
C HIS A 29 21.31 3.02 20.83
N PRO A 30 21.07 3.58 22.05
CA PRO A 30 19.73 3.72 22.58
C PRO A 30 18.90 4.77 21.84
N TYR A 31 17.59 4.53 21.71
CA TYR A 31 16.63 5.55 21.34
C TYR A 31 16.08 6.23 22.59
N GLU A 32 16.31 7.52 22.72
CA GLU A 32 15.79 8.32 23.82
C GLU A 32 14.43 8.91 23.42
N ARG A 33 13.37 8.54 24.17
CA ARG A 33 12.03 9.12 23.98
C ARG A 33 11.88 10.36 24.85
N LYS A 34 11.54 11.51 24.22
CA LYS A 34 11.34 12.79 24.89
C LYS A 34 9.97 13.37 24.55
N GLU A 35 9.28 13.88 25.57
CA GLU A 35 8.09 14.74 25.37
C GLU A 35 8.52 16.17 25.58
N ILE A 36 8.33 17.01 24.55
CA ILE A 36 8.67 18.43 24.56
C ILE A 36 7.46 19.26 24.18
N PRO A 37 7.39 20.54 24.57
CA PRO A 37 6.34 21.45 24.12
C PRO A 37 6.25 21.50 22.60
N ALA A 38 5.02 21.57 22.06
CA ALA A 38 4.80 21.58 20.62
C ALA A 38 5.53 22.74 19.93
N GLN A 39 5.59 23.92 20.57
CA GLN A 39 6.32 25.06 20.02
C GLN A 39 7.83 24.81 19.94
N GLU A 40 8.43 24.16 20.94
CA GLU A 40 9.86 23.80 20.93
C GLU A 40 10.17 22.82 19.78
N ALA A 41 9.27 21.87 19.51
CA ALA A 41 9.41 20.96 18.36
C ALA A 41 9.33 21.72 17.03
N ILE A 42 8.39 22.66 16.89
CA ILE A 42 8.26 23.52 15.71
C ILE A 42 9.54 24.32 15.48
N ASP A 43 10.05 24.96 16.52
CA ASP A 43 11.27 25.78 16.44
C ASP A 43 12.49 24.92 16.06
N TYR A 44 12.60 23.71 16.63
CA TYR A 44 13.65 22.76 16.29
C TYR A 44 13.62 22.34 14.82
N PHE A 45 12.45 21.94 14.30
CA PHE A 45 12.33 21.52 12.91
C PHE A 45 12.44 22.68 11.92
N ASN A 46 12.00 23.88 12.31
CA ASN A 46 12.20 25.07 11.52
C ASN A 46 13.69 25.42 11.38
N MET A 47 14.47 25.29 12.44
CA MET A 47 15.94 25.49 12.41
C MET A 47 16.64 24.48 11.47
N LEU A 48 16.09 23.27 11.35
CA LEU A 48 16.61 22.23 10.45
C LEU A 48 16.09 22.36 9.01
N GLY A 49 15.13 23.25 8.73
CA GLY A 49 14.51 23.40 7.42
C GLY A 49 13.54 22.27 7.05
N TYR A 50 12.95 21.61 8.05
CA TYR A 50 11.98 20.53 7.85
C TYR A 50 10.55 21.09 7.82
N ASP A 51 10.22 21.82 6.75
CA ASP A 51 8.95 22.51 6.57
C ASP A 51 7.73 21.60 6.68
N ASP A 52 7.83 20.37 6.22
CA ASP A 52 6.79 19.34 6.32
C ASP A 52 6.38 19.08 7.79
N LYS A 53 7.35 19.01 8.70
CA LYS A 53 7.14 18.80 10.13
C LYS A 53 6.63 20.07 10.83
N VAL A 54 7.16 21.22 10.47
CA VAL A 54 6.65 22.51 10.94
C VAL A 54 5.16 22.65 10.62
N ARG A 55 4.77 22.42 9.37
CA ARG A 55 3.38 22.42 8.91
C ARG A 55 2.52 21.37 9.60
N LEU A 56 3.06 20.15 9.79
CA LEU A 56 2.35 19.08 10.50
C LEU A 56 2.01 19.45 11.93
N PHE A 57 2.93 20.07 12.66
CA PHE A 57 2.74 20.41 14.06
C PHE A 57 1.97 21.72 14.29
N ALA A 58 1.92 22.62 13.30
CA ALA A 58 1.15 23.85 13.38
C ALA A 58 -0.35 23.61 13.69
N TYR A 59 -0.89 22.46 13.29
CA TYR A 59 -2.30 22.09 13.53
C TYR A 59 -2.51 21.09 14.65
N ARG A 60 -1.46 20.81 15.44
CA ARG A 60 -1.55 19.85 16.53
C ARG A 60 -2.40 20.38 17.67
N LYS A 61 -3.38 19.57 18.09
CA LYS A 61 -4.28 19.94 19.21
C LYS A 61 -3.65 19.76 20.59
N LYS A 62 -2.62 18.88 20.70
CA LYS A 62 -1.90 18.67 21.94
C LYS A 62 -0.76 19.69 22.07
N ASP A 63 -0.53 20.15 23.26
CA ASP A 63 0.51 21.13 23.61
C ASP A 63 1.93 20.53 23.69
N TYR A 64 2.07 19.21 23.49
CA TYR A 64 3.34 18.49 23.48
C TYR A 64 3.49 17.56 22.25
N VAL A 65 4.73 17.25 21.92
CA VAL A 65 5.14 16.28 20.89
C VAL A 65 6.09 15.26 21.49
N THR A 66 5.90 13.99 21.17
CA THR A 66 6.86 12.93 21.50
C THR A 66 7.86 12.81 20.36
N LEU A 67 9.13 13.08 20.65
CA LEU A 67 10.24 12.87 19.73
C LEU A 67 11.13 11.72 20.21
N TYR A 68 11.85 11.13 19.28
CA TYR A 68 12.91 10.16 19.57
C TYR A 68 14.27 10.74 19.15
N SER A 69 15.25 10.59 20.00
CA SER A 69 16.61 11.00 19.75
C SER A 69 17.51 9.79 19.51
N LEU A 70 18.32 9.86 18.45
CA LEU A 70 19.43 8.94 18.18
C LEU A 70 20.70 9.76 17.99
N ASN A 71 21.72 9.54 18.83
CA ASN A 71 22.97 10.27 18.77
C ASN A 71 22.83 11.80 18.75
N GLY A 72 21.82 12.32 19.50
CA GLY A 72 21.57 13.76 19.60
C GLY A 72 20.69 14.34 18.48
N GLN A 73 20.41 13.61 17.44
CA GLN A 73 19.44 14.01 16.41
C GLN A 73 18.02 13.57 16.83
N MET A 74 17.09 14.51 16.87
CA MET A 74 15.71 14.23 17.20
C MET A 74 14.85 14.13 15.94
N ASP A 75 13.90 13.19 15.95
CA ASP A 75 12.89 13.09 14.91
C ASP A 75 11.54 12.64 15.47
N TYR A 76 10.48 12.89 14.69
CA TYR A 76 9.12 12.49 14.98
C TYR A 76 8.83 11.13 14.39
N MET A 77 8.50 10.16 15.24
CA MET A 77 8.11 8.82 14.83
C MET A 77 6.65 8.55 15.18
N HIS A 78 5.95 7.88 14.28
CA HIS A 78 4.57 7.48 14.51
C HIS A 78 4.52 6.17 15.28
N GLY A 79 4.24 6.25 16.59
CA GLY A 79 4.19 5.11 17.50
C GLY A 79 5.45 4.92 18.33
N TYR A 80 5.64 3.71 18.83
CA TYR A 80 6.76 3.37 19.70
C TYR A 80 7.95 2.84 18.89
N MET A 81 9.15 3.31 19.23
CA MET A 81 10.40 2.78 18.72
C MET A 81 10.90 1.61 19.57
N VAL A 82 11.75 0.78 18.99
CA VAL A 82 12.52 -0.22 19.74
C VAL A 82 13.47 0.47 20.73
N PRO A 83 13.92 -0.19 21.80
CA PRO A 83 14.80 0.43 22.81
C PRO A 83 16.13 0.92 22.27
N SER A 84 16.71 0.21 21.30
CA SER A 84 18.02 0.56 20.71
C SER A 84 18.13 0.07 19.26
N THR A 85 19.15 0.55 18.55
CA THR A 85 19.43 0.17 17.15
C THR A 85 19.75 -1.32 17.00
N GLY A 86 20.30 -1.98 18.03
CA GLY A 86 20.64 -3.39 18.02
C GLY A 86 19.44 -4.34 17.82
N TYR A 87 18.21 -3.86 17.99
CA TYR A 87 16.99 -4.62 17.66
C TYR A 87 16.70 -4.68 16.15
N LEU A 88 17.32 -3.79 15.34
CA LEU A 88 17.06 -3.64 13.90
C LEU A 88 18.03 -4.44 13.03
N ARG A 89 18.40 -5.65 13.46
CA ARG A 89 19.47 -6.46 12.83
C ARG A 89 19.14 -6.93 11.42
N TRP A 90 17.87 -7.16 11.14
CA TRP A 90 17.42 -7.85 9.94
C TRP A 90 16.78 -6.87 8.98
N PHE A 91 17.57 -6.34 8.07
CA PHE A 91 17.10 -5.50 6.96
C PHE A 91 18.03 -5.63 5.76
N ASP A 92 17.53 -5.25 4.59
CA ASP A 92 18.31 -5.05 3.39
C ASP A 92 17.86 -3.80 2.63
N LEU A 93 18.77 -3.24 1.83
CA LEU A 93 18.51 -2.12 0.94
C LEU A 93 18.67 -2.60 -0.50
N ASN A 94 17.65 -2.33 -1.33
CA ASN A 94 17.65 -2.74 -2.71
C ASN A 94 17.40 -1.54 -3.61
N LEU A 95 18.29 -1.28 -4.58
CA LEU A 95 18.12 -0.22 -5.54
C LEU A 95 16.93 -0.51 -6.45
N ILE A 96 16.13 0.51 -6.70
CA ILE A 96 15.02 0.48 -7.65
C ILE A 96 15.10 1.72 -8.53
N ASN A 97 14.44 1.70 -9.69
CA ASN A 97 14.38 2.87 -10.55
C ASN A 97 13.79 4.07 -9.79
N GLY A 98 14.60 5.13 -9.61
CA GLY A 98 14.23 6.38 -8.94
C GLY A 98 14.28 6.36 -7.41
N GLY A 99 14.99 5.39 -6.79
CA GLY A 99 15.17 5.33 -5.34
C GLY A 99 15.63 3.96 -4.85
N PHE A 100 15.21 3.59 -3.64
CA PHE A 100 15.53 2.29 -3.05
C PHE A 100 14.40 1.79 -2.16
N THR A 101 14.38 0.50 -1.89
CA THR A 101 13.49 -0.12 -0.89
C THR A 101 14.27 -0.53 0.33
N ILE A 102 13.65 -0.42 1.51
CA ILE A 102 14.12 -1.05 2.74
C ILE A 102 13.29 -2.30 2.94
N GLN A 103 13.96 -3.45 2.96
CA GLN A 103 13.33 -4.74 3.16
C GLN A 103 13.47 -5.17 4.62
N PHE A 104 12.39 -5.68 5.19
CA PHE A 104 12.33 -6.24 6.54
C PHE A 104 11.85 -7.68 6.50
N PRO A 105 12.20 -8.51 7.51
CA PRO A 105 11.65 -9.86 7.66
C PRO A 105 10.14 -9.86 7.81
N ARG A 106 9.50 -10.94 7.43
CA ARG A 106 8.08 -11.15 7.68
C ARG A 106 7.83 -11.58 9.13
N ARG A 107 6.63 -11.27 9.65
CA ARG A 107 6.26 -11.59 11.04
C ARG A 107 6.44 -13.06 11.40
N HIS A 108 6.18 -13.98 10.48
CA HIS A 108 6.30 -15.43 10.70
C HIS A 108 7.73 -15.96 10.52
N ALA A 109 8.65 -15.16 9.96
CA ALA A 109 10.07 -15.48 9.78
C ALA A 109 10.93 -14.25 10.15
N PRO A 110 10.99 -13.88 11.46
CA PRO A 110 11.50 -12.56 11.88
C PRO A 110 13.01 -12.40 11.74
N THR A 111 13.73 -13.44 11.39
CA THR A 111 15.19 -13.44 11.19
C THR A 111 15.61 -13.68 9.75
N ASP A 112 14.65 -13.97 8.84
CA ASP A 112 14.94 -14.34 7.48
C ASP A 112 14.48 -13.25 6.51
N LEU A 113 15.38 -12.85 5.61
CA LEU A 113 15.09 -11.96 4.51
C LEU A 113 14.81 -12.80 3.27
N GLU A 114 13.56 -12.80 2.82
CA GLU A 114 13.21 -13.42 1.54
C GLU A 114 13.87 -12.67 0.37
N PRO A 115 14.19 -13.35 -0.75
CA PRO A 115 14.63 -12.64 -1.94
C PRO A 115 13.63 -11.57 -2.36
N MET A 116 14.10 -10.37 -2.68
CA MET A 116 13.21 -9.30 -3.14
C MET A 116 12.57 -9.67 -4.46
N GLY A 117 11.23 -9.66 -4.50
CA GLY A 117 10.48 -9.84 -5.73
C GLY A 117 10.61 -8.62 -6.66
N HIS A 118 10.47 -8.87 -7.96
CA HIS A 118 10.50 -7.82 -8.97
C HIS A 118 9.08 -7.30 -9.27
N TYR A 119 8.74 -6.11 -8.79
CA TYR A 119 7.40 -5.50 -8.90
C TYR A 119 7.40 -4.14 -9.62
N PRO A 120 7.90 -4.03 -10.86
CA PRO A 120 8.10 -2.73 -11.53
C PRO A 120 6.80 -1.97 -11.75
N LYS A 121 5.69 -2.67 -12.04
CA LYS A 121 4.38 -2.02 -12.22
C LYS A 121 3.87 -1.40 -10.93
N LEU A 122 4.00 -2.09 -9.80
CA LEU A 122 3.59 -1.58 -8.50
C LEU A 122 4.41 -0.35 -8.10
N ILE A 123 5.73 -0.44 -8.23
CA ILE A 123 6.66 0.67 -7.94
C ILE A 123 6.33 1.89 -8.82
N ASN A 124 6.10 1.67 -10.11
CA ASN A 124 5.74 2.74 -11.03
C ASN A 124 4.40 3.41 -10.67
N THR A 125 3.41 2.64 -10.24
CA THR A 125 2.12 3.17 -9.79
C THR A 125 2.27 4.06 -8.55
N PHE A 126 3.05 3.63 -7.56
CA PHE A 126 3.34 4.45 -6.38
C PHE A 126 4.05 5.75 -6.75
N ARG A 127 5.00 5.69 -7.68
CA ARG A 127 5.75 6.86 -8.15
C ARG A 127 4.84 7.85 -8.88
N GLN A 128 4.05 7.38 -9.84
CA GLN A 128 3.09 8.22 -10.56
C GLN A 128 2.11 8.92 -9.61
N TYR A 129 1.64 8.20 -8.58
CA TYR A 129 0.76 8.78 -7.60
C TYR A 129 1.47 9.84 -6.72
N GLY A 130 2.71 9.59 -6.32
CA GLY A 130 3.54 10.56 -5.61
C GLY A 130 3.80 11.82 -6.44
N ASP A 131 4.18 11.68 -7.70
CA ASP A 131 4.41 12.78 -8.63
C ASP A 131 3.13 13.61 -8.82
N TRP A 132 1.98 12.95 -8.90
CA TRP A 132 0.68 13.62 -8.99
C TRP A 132 0.35 14.41 -7.71
N LEU A 133 0.55 13.85 -6.53
CA LEU A 133 0.37 14.58 -5.26
C LEU A 133 1.28 15.80 -5.17
N THR A 134 2.53 15.67 -5.61
CA THR A 134 3.49 16.78 -5.69
C THR A 134 2.98 17.88 -6.63
N SER A 135 2.39 17.53 -7.78
CA SER A 135 1.82 18.51 -8.72
C SER A 135 0.65 19.31 -8.13
N LEU A 136 -0.06 18.74 -7.16
CA LEU A 136 -1.12 19.41 -6.39
C LEU A 136 -0.58 20.20 -5.17
N ASN A 137 0.72 20.15 -4.91
CA ASN A 137 1.36 20.64 -3.69
C ASN A 137 0.80 19.98 -2.40
N ILE A 138 0.49 18.66 -2.47
CA ILE A 138 -0.02 17.83 -1.36
C ILE A 138 0.91 16.62 -1.18
N ASP A 139 2.18 16.85 -1.08
CA ASP A 139 3.22 15.81 -0.97
C ASP A 139 3.40 15.27 0.46
N ASN A 140 2.79 15.90 1.44
CA ASN A 140 2.86 15.50 2.85
C ASN A 140 1.57 15.85 3.62
N VAL A 141 1.43 15.30 4.82
CA VAL A 141 0.24 15.52 5.68
C VAL A 141 0.10 16.98 6.12
N GLY A 142 1.21 17.68 6.34
CA GLY A 142 1.18 19.12 6.66
C GLY A 142 0.54 19.92 5.52
N ALA A 143 0.93 19.66 4.28
CA ALA A 143 0.37 20.26 3.08
C ALA A 143 -1.13 19.95 2.92
N LEU A 144 -1.54 18.72 3.23
CA LEU A 144 -2.96 18.33 3.22
C LEU A 144 -3.74 19.11 4.27
N ASN A 145 -3.22 19.26 5.49
CA ASN A 145 -3.84 20.02 6.56
C ASN A 145 -4.03 21.50 6.15
N ASP A 146 -3.01 22.11 5.55
CA ASP A 146 -3.09 23.48 5.04
C ASP A 146 -4.20 23.61 3.98
N ALA A 147 -4.29 22.67 3.05
CA ALA A 147 -5.30 22.68 2.01
C ALA A 147 -6.72 22.52 2.58
N VAL A 148 -6.90 21.65 3.57
CA VAL A 148 -8.20 21.45 4.25
C VAL A 148 -8.63 22.74 4.99
N ILE A 149 -7.72 23.38 5.72
CA ILE A 149 -8.03 24.59 6.50
C ILE A 149 -8.25 25.79 5.59
N SER A 150 -7.57 25.85 4.44
CA SER A 150 -7.81 26.89 3.43
C SER A 150 -9.09 26.67 2.61
N GLY A 151 -9.90 25.64 2.92
CA GLY A 151 -11.18 25.38 2.27
C GLY A 151 -11.08 24.63 0.93
N ARG A 152 -9.92 24.03 0.60
CA ARG A 152 -9.70 23.27 -0.63
C ARG A 152 -10.08 21.79 -0.54
N ALA A 153 -10.67 21.34 0.57
CA ALA A 153 -10.98 19.93 0.78
C ALA A 153 -11.88 19.35 -0.33
N ASP A 154 -12.96 20.05 -0.67
CA ASP A 154 -13.90 19.60 -1.72
C ASP A 154 -13.25 19.55 -3.09
N GLU A 155 -12.42 20.52 -3.44
CA GLU A 155 -11.63 20.53 -4.67
C GLU A 155 -10.73 19.29 -4.75
N LEU A 156 -10.00 18.96 -3.67
CA LEU A 156 -9.11 17.81 -3.63
C LEU A 156 -9.85 16.48 -3.77
N VAL A 157 -11.04 16.37 -3.16
CA VAL A 157 -11.90 15.18 -3.31
C VAL A 157 -12.30 15.03 -4.78
N LEU A 158 -12.84 16.09 -5.41
CA LEU A 158 -13.29 16.06 -6.80
C LEU A 158 -12.15 15.72 -7.78
N VAL A 159 -10.97 16.31 -7.59
CA VAL A 159 -9.80 16.03 -8.43
C VAL A 159 -9.33 14.59 -8.25
N SER A 160 -9.32 14.07 -7.01
CA SER A 160 -8.95 12.68 -6.72
C SER A 160 -9.94 11.68 -7.34
N GLU A 161 -11.23 11.96 -7.27
CA GLU A 161 -12.27 11.15 -7.91
C GLU A 161 -12.15 11.18 -9.45
N ALA A 162 -11.90 12.36 -10.03
CA ALA A 162 -11.69 12.51 -11.47
C ALA A 162 -10.48 11.69 -11.96
N LEU A 163 -9.35 11.74 -11.25
CA LEU A 163 -8.18 10.92 -11.57
C LEU A 163 -8.48 9.43 -11.46
N HIS A 164 -9.20 9.02 -10.42
CA HIS A 164 -9.59 7.62 -10.24
C HIS A 164 -10.46 7.14 -11.42
N GLU A 165 -11.48 7.90 -11.81
CA GLU A 165 -12.34 7.56 -12.96
C GLU A 165 -11.56 7.53 -14.27
N GLN A 166 -10.62 8.45 -14.49
CA GLN A 166 -9.74 8.43 -15.65
C GLN A 166 -8.93 7.13 -15.71
N ASN A 167 -8.30 6.73 -14.61
CA ASN A 167 -7.52 5.49 -14.55
C ASN A 167 -8.38 4.26 -14.85
N VAL A 168 -9.61 4.19 -14.32
CA VAL A 168 -10.53 3.08 -14.62
C VAL A 168 -10.97 3.10 -16.08
N ALA A 169 -11.19 4.28 -16.66
CA ALA A 169 -11.53 4.43 -18.09
C ALA A 169 -10.39 3.99 -19.00
N GLU A 170 -9.14 4.28 -18.66
CA GLU A 170 -7.95 3.82 -19.40
C GLU A 170 -7.80 2.29 -19.35
N ILE A 171 -8.05 1.67 -18.17
CA ILE A 171 -8.08 0.21 -18.06
C ILE A 171 -9.17 -0.38 -18.95
N ALA A 172 -10.38 0.18 -18.95
CA ALA A 172 -11.47 -0.26 -19.81
C ALA A 172 -11.13 -0.13 -21.29
N GLN A 173 -10.42 0.93 -21.69
CA GLN A 173 -9.92 1.10 -23.05
C GLN A 173 -8.92 0.02 -23.44
N GLN A 174 -7.96 -0.29 -22.58
CA GLN A 174 -6.98 -1.37 -22.81
C GLN A 174 -7.65 -2.74 -22.96
N ILE A 175 -8.67 -3.03 -22.14
CA ILE A 175 -9.46 -4.26 -22.21
C ILE A 175 -10.17 -4.37 -23.56
N ALA A 176 -10.82 -3.29 -24.00
CA ALA A 176 -11.51 -3.22 -25.29
C ALA A 176 -10.55 -3.43 -26.47
N GLN A 177 -9.38 -2.75 -26.45
CA GLN A 177 -8.37 -2.89 -27.49
C GLN A 177 -7.78 -4.30 -27.58
N LYS A 178 -7.57 -4.96 -26.43
CA LYS A 178 -7.05 -6.34 -26.39
C LYS A 178 -8.12 -7.40 -26.63
N ASN A 179 -9.38 -7.03 -26.71
CA ASN A 179 -10.53 -7.94 -26.77
C ASN A 179 -10.48 -9.03 -25.68
N SER A 180 -10.13 -8.64 -24.46
CA SER A 180 -9.97 -9.56 -23.35
C SER A 180 -11.33 -10.12 -22.89
N ARG A 181 -11.48 -11.43 -22.87
CA ARG A 181 -12.73 -12.09 -22.46
C ARG A 181 -12.82 -12.35 -20.96
N ILE A 182 -11.67 -12.43 -20.29
CA ILE A 182 -11.58 -12.62 -18.84
C ILE A 182 -10.67 -11.52 -18.27
N ILE A 183 -11.12 -10.87 -17.22
CA ILE A 183 -10.38 -9.87 -16.47
C ILE A 183 -10.30 -10.32 -15.02
N LEU A 184 -9.10 -10.54 -14.50
CA LEU A 184 -8.87 -10.91 -13.11
C LEU A 184 -8.50 -9.66 -12.31
N ILE A 185 -9.22 -9.42 -11.21
CA ILE A 185 -8.95 -8.32 -10.27
C ILE A 185 -8.52 -8.94 -8.95
N ALA A 186 -7.23 -8.82 -8.62
CA ALA A 186 -6.64 -9.32 -7.38
C ALA A 186 -6.23 -8.17 -6.46
N GLY A 187 -6.19 -8.44 -5.16
CA GLY A 187 -5.74 -7.50 -4.15
C GLY A 187 -6.10 -7.99 -2.75
N PRO A 188 -5.48 -7.45 -1.69
CA PRO A 188 -5.73 -7.85 -0.32
C PRO A 188 -7.17 -7.59 0.12
N SER A 189 -7.57 -8.14 1.26
CA SER A 189 -8.88 -7.87 1.84
C SER A 189 -9.08 -6.37 2.05
N SER A 190 -10.29 -5.89 1.85
CA SER A 190 -10.67 -4.46 1.98
C SER A 190 -9.92 -3.48 1.05
N SER A 191 -9.24 -3.96 0.00
CA SER A 191 -8.52 -3.11 -0.97
C SER A 191 -9.41 -2.43 -2.02
N GLY A 192 -10.73 -2.64 -1.96
CA GLY A 192 -11.69 -2.06 -2.92
C GLY A 192 -11.87 -2.86 -4.22
N LYS A 193 -11.48 -4.14 -4.27
CA LYS A 193 -11.67 -5.02 -5.46
C LYS A 193 -13.08 -4.96 -6.04
N THR A 194 -14.09 -5.16 -5.19
CA THR A 194 -15.50 -5.14 -5.60
C THR A 194 -15.96 -3.77 -6.12
N THR A 195 -15.51 -2.69 -5.48
CA THR A 195 -15.80 -1.32 -5.94
C THR A 195 -15.16 -1.05 -7.30
N THR A 196 -13.89 -1.41 -7.46
CA THR A 196 -13.15 -1.26 -8.72
C THR A 196 -13.78 -2.08 -9.84
N SER A 197 -14.19 -3.34 -9.57
CA SER A 197 -14.83 -4.18 -10.58
C SER A 197 -16.17 -3.60 -11.07
N ARG A 198 -16.96 -3.04 -10.16
CA ARG A 198 -18.23 -2.38 -10.52
C ARG A 198 -18.02 -1.11 -11.34
N ARG A 199 -17.05 -0.25 -10.97
CA ARG A 199 -16.71 0.94 -11.74
C ARG A 199 -16.15 0.58 -13.11
N LEU A 200 -15.29 -0.43 -13.19
CA LEU A 200 -14.78 -0.95 -14.45
C LEU A 200 -15.89 -1.50 -15.36
N ALA A 201 -16.85 -2.23 -14.77
CA ALA A 201 -18.03 -2.71 -15.52
C ALA A 201 -18.83 -1.57 -16.14
N ILE A 202 -19.04 -0.46 -15.41
CA ILE A 202 -19.71 0.75 -15.92
C ILE A 202 -18.93 1.34 -17.11
N GLN A 203 -17.61 1.46 -16.98
CA GLN A 203 -16.75 1.99 -18.05
C GLN A 203 -16.72 1.09 -19.30
N LEU A 204 -16.85 -0.23 -19.14
CA LEU A 204 -16.98 -1.19 -20.25
C LEU A 204 -18.35 -1.08 -20.90
N LEU A 205 -19.43 -0.98 -20.12
CA LEU A 205 -20.80 -0.74 -20.64
C LEU A 205 -20.87 0.54 -21.46
N ALA A 206 -20.23 1.62 -21.03
CA ALA A 206 -20.16 2.88 -21.79
C ALA A 206 -19.45 2.72 -23.14
N ARG A 207 -18.69 1.63 -23.33
CA ARG A 207 -18.03 1.27 -24.60
C ARG A 207 -18.78 0.19 -25.39
N GLY A 208 -20.01 -0.14 -24.98
CA GLY A 208 -20.84 -1.17 -25.63
C GLY A 208 -20.41 -2.61 -25.28
N ILE A 209 -19.54 -2.81 -24.31
CA ILE A 209 -19.14 -4.14 -23.82
C ILE A 209 -19.97 -4.47 -22.58
N SER A 210 -20.63 -5.61 -22.58
CA SER A 210 -21.46 -6.08 -21.43
C SER A 210 -20.65 -7.06 -20.57
N PRO A 211 -19.96 -6.59 -19.52
CA PRO A 211 -19.21 -7.45 -18.62
C PRO A 211 -20.15 -8.12 -17.62
N TYR A 212 -19.77 -9.29 -17.15
CA TYR A 212 -20.41 -9.96 -16.03
C TYR A 212 -19.41 -10.04 -14.86
N PRO A 213 -19.66 -9.33 -13.74
CA PRO A 213 -18.81 -9.44 -12.54
C PRO A 213 -19.06 -10.77 -11.85
N LEU A 214 -18.03 -11.62 -11.80
CA LEU A 214 -18.04 -12.90 -11.11
C LEU A 214 -17.28 -12.78 -9.79
N GLU A 215 -17.96 -13.04 -8.68
CA GLU A 215 -17.37 -13.01 -7.34
C GLU A 215 -16.82 -14.40 -6.98
N LEU A 216 -15.50 -14.52 -6.85
CA LEU A 216 -14.85 -15.80 -6.52
C LEU A 216 -15.25 -16.31 -5.13
N ASP A 217 -15.60 -15.43 -4.22
CA ASP A 217 -16.06 -15.79 -2.87
C ASP A 217 -17.31 -16.70 -2.88
N ASN A 218 -18.09 -16.66 -3.95
CA ASN A 218 -19.23 -17.56 -4.12
C ASN A 218 -18.83 -19.01 -4.46
N TYR A 219 -17.58 -19.25 -4.82
CA TYR A 219 -17.04 -20.58 -5.11
C TYR A 219 -16.28 -21.22 -3.95
N PHE A 220 -16.35 -20.65 -2.75
CA PHE A 220 -15.81 -21.34 -1.58
C PHE A 220 -16.51 -22.66 -1.35
N ILE A 221 -15.71 -23.70 -1.01
CA ILE A 221 -16.22 -24.98 -0.52
C ILE A 221 -16.76 -24.80 0.91
N ASP A 222 -17.54 -25.78 1.38
CA ASP A 222 -18.04 -25.75 2.76
C ASP A 222 -16.92 -25.49 3.77
N ARG A 223 -17.15 -24.62 4.75
CA ARG A 223 -16.16 -24.23 5.77
C ARG A 223 -15.53 -25.42 6.47
N ALA A 224 -16.29 -26.49 6.68
CA ALA A 224 -15.81 -27.72 7.32
C ALA A 224 -14.76 -28.47 6.47
N LYS A 225 -14.69 -28.17 5.18
CA LYS A 225 -13.73 -28.78 4.22
C LYS A 225 -12.60 -27.83 3.85
N THR A 226 -12.69 -26.56 4.25
CA THR A 226 -11.65 -25.56 3.97
C THR A 226 -10.33 -25.96 4.63
N PRO A 227 -9.19 -25.89 3.93
CA PRO A 227 -7.87 -26.13 4.53
C PRO A 227 -7.66 -25.26 5.76
N LEU A 228 -6.87 -25.76 6.72
CA LEU A 228 -6.57 -25.02 7.94
C LEU A 228 -5.23 -24.29 7.80
N ASP A 229 -5.16 -23.09 8.37
CA ASP A 229 -3.93 -22.34 8.52
C ASP A 229 -3.04 -22.91 9.65
N SER A 230 -1.88 -22.30 9.90
CA SER A 230 -0.95 -22.69 10.98
C SER A 230 -1.56 -22.61 12.39
N ASP A 231 -2.63 -21.83 12.56
CA ASP A 231 -3.34 -21.65 13.83
C ASP A 231 -4.54 -22.62 13.97
N GLY A 232 -4.76 -23.49 13.00
CA GLY A 232 -5.87 -24.45 12.95
C GLY A 232 -7.23 -23.82 12.60
N LYS A 233 -7.25 -22.65 11.96
CA LYS A 233 -8.45 -21.97 11.47
C LYS A 233 -8.62 -22.17 9.96
N PRO A 234 -9.88 -22.15 9.45
CA PRO A 234 -10.09 -22.21 7.99
C PRO A 234 -9.33 -21.10 7.24
N ASP A 235 -8.48 -21.52 6.31
CA ASP A 235 -7.67 -20.63 5.46
C ASP A 235 -8.40 -20.35 4.15
N PHE A 236 -9.11 -19.24 4.09
CA PHE A 236 -9.82 -18.78 2.89
C PHE A 236 -8.90 -18.10 1.85
N GLU A 237 -7.63 -17.88 2.18
CA GLU A 237 -6.64 -17.39 1.23
C GLU A 237 -5.96 -18.55 0.46
N ASN A 238 -6.18 -19.78 0.89
CA ASN A 238 -5.70 -20.96 0.20
C ASN A 238 -6.50 -21.23 -1.09
N LEU A 239 -5.84 -21.55 -2.18
CA LEU A 239 -6.48 -21.85 -3.46
C LEU A 239 -7.43 -23.06 -3.36
N GLU A 240 -7.12 -24.04 -2.53
CA GLU A 240 -7.95 -25.23 -2.28
C GLU A 240 -9.23 -24.92 -1.49
N ALA A 241 -9.39 -23.72 -0.97
CA ALA A 241 -10.64 -23.26 -0.38
C ALA A 241 -11.75 -23.01 -1.43
N LEU A 242 -11.37 -22.95 -2.71
CA LEU A 242 -12.29 -22.75 -3.83
C LEU A 242 -12.63 -24.05 -4.55
N ASP A 243 -13.86 -24.20 -5.00
CA ASP A 243 -14.26 -25.25 -5.96
C ASP A 243 -13.76 -24.88 -7.36
N LEU A 244 -12.47 -25.15 -7.59
CA LEU A 244 -11.79 -24.81 -8.85
C LEU A 244 -12.37 -25.56 -10.05
N VAL A 245 -12.86 -26.77 -9.84
CA VAL A 245 -13.47 -27.59 -10.92
C VAL A 245 -14.75 -26.95 -11.41
N ARG A 246 -15.64 -26.60 -10.51
CA ARG A 246 -16.88 -25.91 -10.83
C ARG A 246 -16.61 -24.54 -11.44
N LEU A 247 -15.67 -23.77 -10.86
CA LEU A 247 -15.29 -22.45 -11.37
C LEU A 247 -14.81 -22.53 -12.83
N ALA A 248 -13.94 -23.50 -13.15
CA ALA A 248 -13.46 -23.69 -14.52
C ALA A 248 -14.58 -24.04 -15.49
N GLN A 249 -15.46 -24.98 -15.12
CA GLN A 249 -16.62 -25.37 -15.93
C GLN A 249 -17.60 -24.22 -16.17
N ASP A 250 -17.88 -23.43 -15.13
CA ASP A 250 -18.78 -22.28 -15.23
C ASP A 250 -18.17 -21.18 -16.12
N ILE A 251 -16.87 -20.91 -16.01
CA ILE A 251 -16.17 -19.97 -16.89
C ILE A 251 -16.22 -20.45 -18.36
N GLU A 252 -15.96 -21.73 -18.65
CA GLU A 252 -16.03 -22.26 -20.01
C GLU A 252 -17.43 -22.08 -20.62
N LYS A 253 -18.46 -22.41 -19.88
CA LYS A 253 -19.87 -22.22 -20.30
C LYS A 253 -20.20 -20.75 -20.54
N ILE A 254 -19.80 -19.84 -19.64
CA ILE A 254 -20.01 -18.40 -19.81
C ILE A 254 -19.33 -17.89 -21.08
N ILE A 255 -18.07 -18.33 -21.33
CA ILE A 255 -17.33 -17.94 -22.53
C ILE A 255 -18.00 -18.48 -23.80
N SER A 256 -18.59 -19.66 -23.78
CA SER A 256 -19.33 -20.22 -24.91
C SER A 256 -20.74 -19.64 -25.09
N GLY A 257 -21.20 -18.77 -24.18
CA GLY A 257 -22.50 -18.12 -24.25
C GLY A 257 -23.65 -18.95 -23.66
N GLU A 258 -23.33 -19.99 -22.93
CA GLU A 258 -24.31 -20.85 -22.27
C GLU A 258 -24.84 -20.21 -20.98
N LYS A 259 -26.06 -20.59 -20.59
CA LYS A 259 -26.64 -20.21 -19.31
C LYS A 259 -26.01 -21.03 -18.19
N VAL A 260 -25.55 -20.36 -17.14
CA VAL A 260 -24.92 -20.99 -15.97
C VAL A 260 -25.68 -20.59 -14.70
N GLN A 261 -25.93 -21.57 -13.83
CA GLN A 261 -26.42 -21.33 -12.48
C GLN A 261 -25.24 -21.22 -11.54
N LEU A 262 -24.88 -19.98 -11.19
CA LEU A 262 -23.75 -19.67 -10.32
C LEU A 262 -24.02 -20.13 -8.88
N PRO A 263 -23.00 -20.62 -8.15
CA PRO A 263 -23.09 -20.93 -6.74
C PRO A 263 -23.27 -19.66 -5.91
N ARG A 264 -23.68 -19.83 -4.67
CA ARG A 264 -23.75 -18.74 -3.70
C ARG A 264 -23.29 -19.23 -2.34
N TYR A 265 -22.14 -18.77 -1.91
CA TYR A 265 -21.62 -19.09 -0.59
C TYR A 265 -22.28 -18.25 0.50
N ASN A 266 -22.72 -18.91 1.58
CA ASN A 266 -23.30 -18.23 2.74
C ASN A 266 -22.26 -18.14 3.87
N PHE A 267 -21.68 -16.96 4.07
CA PHE A 267 -20.66 -16.70 5.09
C PHE A 267 -21.14 -16.94 6.53
N LYS A 268 -22.46 -16.85 6.80
CA LYS A 268 -23.00 -17.10 8.15
C LYS A 268 -23.04 -18.60 8.46
N SER A 269 -23.58 -19.41 7.54
CA SER A 269 -23.66 -20.86 7.71
C SER A 269 -22.35 -21.57 7.35
N GLY A 270 -21.52 -20.97 6.49
CA GLY A 270 -20.30 -21.57 5.96
C GLY A 270 -20.57 -22.68 4.93
N MET A 271 -21.66 -22.58 4.19
CA MET A 271 -22.09 -23.55 3.19
C MET A 271 -22.22 -22.90 1.81
N SER A 272 -21.89 -23.69 0.78
CA SER A 272 -22.06 -23.34 -0.64
C SER A 272 -23.42 -23.81 -1.17
#